data_4aa9eee25222f0a3769d2e378973cb82
#
_entry.id   4aa9eee25222f0a3769d2e378973cb82
#
_cell.length_a   1.000
_cell.length_b   1.000
_cell.length_c   1.000
_cell.angle_alpha   90.00
_cell.angle_beta   90.00
_cell.angle_gamma   90.00
#
_symmetry.space_group_name_H-M   'P 1'
#
loop_
_entity.id
_entity.type
_entity.pdbx_description
1 polymer ?
#
loop_
_entity_poly.entity_id
_entity_poly.type
_entity_poly.pdbx_seq_one_letter_code
_entity_poly.pdbx_strand_id
1 'polypeptide(L)'
;IGQSLVFAILAPLGREVGLREVQITSIIAVSALVFALASPHWGRLSDRVGRRPVMITGLVGYTVGTLIFTSVFYLGLHGVLAGTTLYLVALLARCGQSLIMSGTNPSATAYAADNTSRGERTRTMAKLGTANSMGMILGPAVSGALATFGLLAPLYFAAMLAACAAILVWRQLPLTPEDQLTPRSQLRRLRFTDPRLRLFIVSAVGLFIGFSGIQQTLGFQLQDKLSLTGIATAQMTGAALMVSAAFTFLVQVTVMQRLKLEPGSFVRIGLVSLLCGAATIAGFNDFGTLAVGMAFLGTGLGLCMPAISAGASLAVSTEEQGGAAGLIAACPALGFTVGPVVAGALYQIAPPLAPLFSAAVFYIVLVNLVIATRRQ
;
A
#
# COMPACT_ATOMS: atom_id res chain seq x y z
N ILE A 1 -2.70 -9.39 -0.81
CA ILE A 1 -3.01 -9.86 -2.18
C ILE A 1 -4.16 -9.04 -2.80
N GLY A 2 -5.38 -9.04 -2.24
CA GLY A 2 -6.54 -8.42 -2.88
C GLY A 2 -6.35 -6.96 -3.27
N GLN A 3 -5.79 -6.12 -2.39
CA GLN A 3 -5.50 -4.71 -2.69
C GLN A 3 -4.41 -4.52 -3.76
N SER A 4 -3.38 -5.35 -3.71
CA SER A 4 -2.25 -5.23 -4.64
C SER A 4 -2.59 -5.68 -6.07
N LEU A 5 -3.59 -6.56 -6.23
CA LEU A 5 -4.14 -6.94 -7.53
C LEU A 5 -4.67 -5.72 -8.32
N VAL A 6 -5.34 -4.79 -7.64
CA VAL A 6 -5.96 -3.61 -8.27
C VAL A 6 -4.91 -2.68 -8.90
N PHE A 7 -3.73 -2.58 -8.30
CA PHE A 7 -2.69 -1.65 -8.77
C PHE A 7 -2.18 -1.94 -10.19
N ALA A 8 -2.16 -3.21 -10.62
CA ALA A 8 -1.69 -3.56 -11.95
C ALA A 8 -2.73 -3.29 -13.06
N ILE A 9 -4.03 -3.33 -12.71
CA ILE A 9 -5.10 -3.28 -13.72
C ILE A 9 -5.85 -1.95 -13.75
N LEU A 10 -5.81 -1.14 -12.69
CA LEU A 10 -6.68 0.04 -12.62
C LEU A 10 -6.36 1.07 -13.68
N ALA A 11 -5.08 1.25 -14.04
CA ALA A 11 -4.66 2.17 -15.09
C ALA A 11 -5.20 1.75 -16.48
N PRO A 12 -4.91 0.53 -17.00
CA PRO A 12 -5.45 0.11 -18.28
C PRO A 12 -6.97 0.00 -18.28
N LEU A 13 -7.58 -0.55 -17.22
CA LEU A 13 -9.04 -0.68 -17.12
C LEU A 13 -9.75 0.68 -17.12
N GLY A 14 -9.20 1.66 -16.41
CA GLY A 14 -9.75 3.01 -16.37
C GLY A 14 -9.70 3.71 -17.73
N ARG A 15 -8.61 3.51 -18.49
CA ARG A 15 -8.49 4.05 -19.85
C ARG A 15 -9.44 3.36 -20.85
N GLU A 16 -9.64 2.04 -20.74
CA GLU A 16 -10.60 1.31 -21.60
C GLU A 16 -12.03 1.85 -21.45
N VAL A 17 -12.41 2.35 -20.27
CA VAL A 17 -13.72 2.98 -20.05
C VAL A 17 -13.71 4.51 -20.22
N GLY A 18 -12.63 5.08 -20.77
CA GLY A 18 -12.52 6.50 -21.12
C GLY A 18 -12.31 7.45 -19.93
N LEU A 19 -11.84 6.97 -18.78
CA LEU A 19 -11.49 7.82 -17.65
C LEU A 19 -10.12 8.49 -17.84
N ARG A 20 -9.99 9.75 -17.37
CA ARG A 20 -8.72 10.49 -17.36
C ARG A 20 -7.81 9.98 -16.23
N GLU A 21 -6.49 10.14 -16.39
CA GLU A 21 -5.49 9.68 -15.43
C GLU A 21 -5.73 10.23 -14.02
N VAL A 22 -6.06 11.53 -13.90
CA VAL A 22 -6.39 12.16 -12.59
C VAL A 22 -7.63 11.52 -11.98
N GLN A 23 -8.66 11.17 -12.76
CA GLN A 23 -9.85 10.49 -12.25
C GLN A 23 -9.47 9.09 -11.72
N ILE A 24 -8.67 8.33 -12.46
CA ILE A 24 -8.22 7.00 -12.07
C ILE A 24 -7.38 7.05 -10.78
N THR A 25 -6.41 7.96 -10.73
CA THR A 25 -5.53 8.09 -9.55
C THR A 25 -6.25 8.68 -8.35
N SER A 26 -7.25 9.55 -8.54
CA SER A 26 -8.08 10.09 -7.46
C SER A 26 -8.99 9.06 -6.82
N ILE A 27 -9.47 8.04 -7.55
CA ILE A 27 -10.20 6.91 -6.96
C ILE A 27 -9.35 6.22 -5.88
N ILE A 28 -8.07 5.98 -6.15
CA ILE A 28 -7.16 5.38 -5.16
C ILE A 28 -6.89 6.33 -4.00
N ALA A 29 -6.59 7.60 -4.29
CA ALA A 29 -6.21 8.57 -3.27
C ALA A 29 -7.34 8.87 -2.28
N VAL A 30 -8.55 9.13 -2.79
CA VAL A 30 -9.71 9.42 -1.93
C VAL A 30 -10.11 8.17 -1.13
N SER A 31 -10.06 7.00 -1.75
CA SER A 31 -10.35 5.75 -1.02
C SER A 31 -9.29 5.43 0.05
N ALA A 32 -8.01 5.78 -0.18
CA ALA A 32 -6.95 5.65 0.82
C ALA A 32 -7.16 6.62 2.00
N LEU A 33 -7.62 7.85 1.73
CA LEU A 33 -7.98 8.81 2.76
C LEU A 33 -9.15 8.28 3.62
N VAL A 34 -10.20 7.77 2.98
CA VAL A 34 -11.36 7.17 3.68
C VAL A 34 -10.89 5.99 4.55
N PHE A 35 -10.03 5.12 4.00
CA PHE A 35 -9.43 4.01 4.75
C PHE A 35 -8.67 4.50 5.98
N ALA A 36 -7.82 5.52 5.83
CA ALA A 36 -7.01 6.08 6.90
C ALA A 36 -7.87 6.67 8.04
N LEU A 37 -8.94 7.41 7.67
CA LEU A 37 -9.84 8.04 8.64
C LEU A 37 -10.76 7.02 9.33
N ALA A 38 -11.17 5.96 8.65
CA ALA A 38 -12.07 4.95 9.19
C ALA A 38 -11.34 3.90 10.06
N SER A 39 -10.08 3.58 9.75
CA SER A 39 -9.32 2.50 10.41
C SER A 39 -9.25 2.64 11.95
N PRO A 40 -8.98 3.82 12.55
CA PRO A 40 -9.00 3.98 14.00
C PRO A 40 -10.38 3.78 14.63
N HIS A 41 -11.44 4.10 13.90
CA HIS A 41 -12.82 3.88 14.35
C HIS A 41 -13.13 2.39 14.47
N TRP A 42 -12.82 1.63 13.44
CA TRP A 42 -12.96 0.18 13.42
C TRP A 42 -12.08 -0.52 14.47
N GLY A 43 -10.86 -0.03 14.68
CA GLY A 43 -9.99 -0.52 15.75
C GLY A 43 -10.67 -0.43 17.12
N ARG A 44 -11.22 0.75 17.47
CA ARG A 44 -11.96 0.93 18.71
C ARG A 44 -13.24 0.09 18.79
N LEU A 45 -13.95 -0.04 17.67
CA LEU A 45 -15.14 -0.89 17.61
C LEU A 45 -14.78 -2.35 17.86
N SER A 46 -13.66 -2.83 17.30
CA SER A 46 -13.20 -4.21 17.50
C SER A 46 -12.79 -4.51 18.95
N ASP A 47 -12.40 -3.48 19.72
CA ASP A 47 -12.16 -3.63 21.16
C ASP A 47 -13.46 -3.84 21.94
N ARG A 48 -14.59 -3.35 21.45
CA ARG A 48 -15.89 -3.41 22.13
C ARG A 48 -16.74 -4.61 21.71
N VAL A 49 -16.80 -4.90 20.40
CA VAL A 49 -17.67 -5.95 19.86
C VAL A 49 -16.92 -7.26 19.58
N GLY A 50 -15.60 -7.26 19.82
CA GLY A 50 -14.73 -8.39 19.54
C GLY A 50 -14.02 -8.30 18.17
N ARG A 51 -12.87 -8.98 18.08
CA ARG A 51 -11.99 -8.94 16.88
C ARG A 51 -12.62 -9.64 15.69
N ARG A 52 -13.17 -10.84 15.91
CA ARG A 52 -13.71 -11.72 14.87
C ARG A 52 -14.87 -11.07 14.11
N PRO A 53 -15.92 -10.50 14.73
CA PRO A 53 -17.01 -9.85 14.00
C PRO A 53 -16.52 -8.74 13.08
N VAL A 54 -15.61 -7.87 13.55
CA VAL A 54 -15.07 -6.76 12.76
C VAL A 54 -14.21 -7.27 11.59
N MET A 55 -13.41 -8.32 11.78
CA MET A 55 -12.66 -8.95 10.69
C MET A 55 -13.58 -9.50 9.60
N ILE A 56 -14.65 -10.21 10.00
CA ILE A 56 -15.63 -10.76 9.05
C ILE A 56 -16.34 -9.64 8.31
N THR A 57 -16.84 -8.62 9.02
CA THR A 57 -17.49 -7.45 8.40
C THR A 57 -16.56 -6.77 7.39
N GLY A 58 -15.28 -6.59 7.74
CA GLY A 58 -14.28 -6.00 6.84
C GLY A 58 -14.01 -6.85 5.60
N LEU A 59 -13.90 -8.17 5.72
CA LEU A 59 -13.69 -9.09 4.61
C LEU A 59 -14.93 -9.20 3.71
N VAL A 60 -16.13 -9.28 4.29
CA VAL A 60 -17.39 -9.27 3.54
C VAL A 60 -17.56 -7.93 2.82
N GLY A 61 -17.30 -6.81 3.51
CA GLY A 61 -17.33 -5.48 2.91
C GLY A 61 -16.33 -5.32 1.77
N TYR A 62 -15.13 -5.93 1.89
CA TYR A 62 -14.17 -5.99 0.79
C TYR A 62 -14.73 -6.80 -0.39
N THR A 63 -15.30 -7.98 -0.14
CA THR A 63 -15.88 -8.85 -1.16
C THR A 63 -16.99 -8.14 -1.94
N VAL A 64 -18.01 -7.68 -1.21
CA VAL A 64 -19.18 -7.00 -1.80
C VAL A 64 -18.76 -5.70 -2.49
N GLY A 65 -17.93 -4.90 -1.83
CA GLY A 65 -17.43 -3.65 -2.41
C GLY A 65 -16.58 -3.87 -3.67
N THR A 66 -15.76 -4.94 -3.72
CA THR A 66 -15.02 -5.30 -4.95
C THR A 66 -15.98 -5.73 -6.07
N LEU A 67 -16.99 -6.51 -5.76
CA LEU A 67 -18.00 -6.92 -6.76
C LEU A 67 -18.77 -5.72 -7.31
N ILE A 68 -19.20 -4.79 -6.45
CA ILE A 68 -19.86 -3.55 -6.87
C ILE A 68 -18.91 -2.73 -7.75
N PHE A 69 -17.67 -2.53 -7.33
CA PHE A 69 -16.65 -1.80 -8.10
C PHE A 69 -16.41 -2.44 -9.47
N THR A 70 -16.31 -3.77 -9.51
CA THR A 70 -16.14 -4.54 -10.75
C THR A 70 -17.36 -4.38 -11.66
N SER A 71 -18.58 -4.43 -11.10
CA SER A 71 -19.82 -4.23 -11.87
C SER A 71 -19.92 -2.84 -12.49
N VAL A 72 -19.43 -1.80 -11.79
CA VAL A 72 -19.37 -0.44 -12.35
C VAL A 72 -18.47 -0.39 -13.58
N PHE A 73 -17.29 -0.99 -13.54
CA PHE A 73 -16.42 -1.07 -14.69
C PHE A 73 -16.98 -1.96 -15.80
N TYR A 74 -17.64 -3.06 -15.45
CA TYR A 74 -18.34 -3.90 -16.42
C TYR A 74 -19.39 -3.09 -17.21
N LEU A 75 -20.22 -2.32 -16.51
CA LEU A 75 -21.21 -1.41 -17.13
C LEU A 75 -20.52 -0.31 -17.98
N GLY A 76 -19.35 0.15 -17.54
CA GLY A 76 -18.52 1.10 -18.31
C GLY A 76 -18.03 0.51 -19.63
N LEU A 77 -17.48 -0.72 -19.60
CA LEU A 77 -17.01 -1.42 -20.80
C LEU A 77 -18.12 -1.70 -21.82
N HIS A 78 -19.37 -1.85 -21.35
CA HIS A 78 -20.54 -2.04 -22.22
C HIS A 78 -21.23 -0.71 -22.60
N GLY A 79 -20.65 0.44 -22.26
CA GLY A 79 -21.17 1.75 -22.64
C GLY A 79 -22.44 2.19 -21.88
N VAL A 80 -22.87 1.44 -20.84
CA VAL A 80 -24.05 1.79 -20.01
C VAL A 80 -23.76 2.97 -19.09
N LEU A 81 -22.55 3.02 -18.54
CA LEU A 81 -22.04 4.13 -17.73
C LEU A 81 -20.83 4.74 -18.42
N ALA A 82 -20.77 6.07 -18.50
CA ALA A 82 -19.65 6.76 -19.14
C ALA A 82 -19.33 8.09 -18.45
N GLY A 83 -18.13 8.61 -18.73
CA GLY A 83 -17.68 9.94 -18.33
C GLY A 83 -17.74 10.18 -16.81
N THR A 84 -18.27 11.34 -16.41
CA THR A 84 -18.29 11.76 -15.00
C THR A 84 -19.18 10.88 -14.14
N THR A 85 -20.29 10.34 -14.68
CA THR A 85 -21.17 9.42 -13.93
C THR A 85 -20.45 8.13 -13.57
N LEU A 86 -19.75 7.52 -14.53
CA LEU A 86 -18.92 6.33 -14.28
C LEU A 86 -17.88 6.60 -13.20
N TYR A 87 -17.17 7.73 -13.32
CA TYR A 87 -16.17 8.15 -12.35
C TYR A 87 -16.74 8.28 -10.93
N LEU A 88 -17.86 9.01 -10.77
CA LEU A 88 -18.46 9.25 -9.45
C LEU A 88 -18.96 7.94 -8.81
N VAL A 89 -19.61 7.07 -9.59
CA VAL A 89 -20.12 5.79 -9.08
C VAL A 89 -18.95 4.87 -8.71
N ALA A 90 -17.89 4.82 -9.53
CA ALA A 90 -16.68 4.05 -9.20
C ALA A 90 -15.97 4.59 -7.94
N LEU A 91 -15.87 5.91 -7.80
CA LEU A 91 -15.30 6.56 -6.62
C LEU A 91 -16.11 6.23 -5.36
N LEU A 92 -17.44 6.36 -5.41
CA LEU A 92 -18.33 6.04 -4.28
C LEU A 92 -18.24 4.55 -3.90
N ALA A 93 -18.28 3.65 -4.89
CA ALA A 93 -18.13 2.21 -4.66
C ALA A 93 -16.79 1.89 -3.97
N ARG A 94 -15.70 2.51 -4.43
CA ARG A 94 -14.37 2.32 -3.85
C ARG A 94 -14.24 2.90 -2.44
N CYS A 95 -14.83 4.08 -2.20
CA CYS A 95 -14.87 4.71 -0.87
C CYS A 95 -15.68 3.86 0.11
N GLY A 96 -16.86 3.39 -0.30
CA GLY A 96 -17.68 2.50 0.53
C GLY A 96 -16.97 1.19 0.89
N GLN A 97 -16.29 0.59 -0.09
CA GLN A 97 -15.44 -0.57 0.14
C GLN A 97 -14.33 -0.26 1.16
N SER A 98 -13.60 0.84 0.97
CA SER A 98 -12.50 1.24 1.85
C SER A 98 -12.96 1.55 3.27
N LEU A 99 -14.14 2.17 3.43
CA LEU A 99 -14.74 2.47 4.71
C LEU A 99 -14.95 1.20 5.55
N ILE A 100 -15.51 0.15 4.95
CA ILE A 100 -15.86 -1.08 5.67
C ILE A 100 -14.61 -1.97 5.87
N MET A 101 -13.81 -2.17 4.82
CA MET A 101 -12.66 -3.07 4.86
C MET A 101 -11.53 -2.58 5.79
N SER A 102 -11.50 -1.29 6.13
CA SER A 102 -10.44 -0.69 6.97
C SER A 102 -10.37 -1.27 8.39
N GLY A 103 -11.42 -1.99 8.82
CA GLY A 103 -11.43 -2.72 10.08
C GLY A 103 -10.62 -4.02 10.09
N THR A 104 -10.35 -4.62 8.94
CA THR A 104 -9.73 -5.95 8.85
C THR A 104 -8.32 -5.98 9.44
N ASN A 105 -7.43 -5.09 9.00
CA ASN A 105 -6.03 -5.08 9.43
C ASN A 105 -5.84 -4.79 10.93
N PRO A 106 -6.44 -3.73 11.51
CA PRO A 106 -6.27 -3.48 12.94
C PRO A 106 -6.85 -4.62 13.79
N SER A 107 -7.99 -5.19 13.40
CA SER A 107 -8.59 -6.30 14.14
C SER A 107 -7.75 -7.59 14.04
N ALA A 108 -7.19 -7.90 12.87
CA ALA A 108 -6.32 -9.07 12.69
C ALA A 108 -5.03 -8.95 13.50
N THR A 109 -4.41 -7.77 13.50
CA THR A 109 -3.19 -7.51 14.29
C THR A 109 -3.47 -7.58 15.78
N ALA A 110 -4.59 -7.01 16.22
CA ALA A 110 -5.01 -7.06 17.61
C ALA A 110 -5.35 -8.48 18.04
N TYR A 111 -6.09 -9.25 17.22
CA TYR A 111 -6.39 -10.66 17.50
C TYR A 111 -5.12 -11.49 17.70
N ALA A 112 -4.14 -11.32 16.81
CA ALA A 112 -2.86 -12.00 16.92
C ALA A 112 -2.10 -11.60 18.20
N ALA A 113 -2.15 -10.33 18.61
CA ALA A 113 -1.54 -9.84 19.83
C ALA A 113 -2.24 -10.38 21.09
N ASP A 114 -3.56 -10.51 21.06
CA ASP A 114 -4.38 -10.98 22.19
C ASP A 114 -4.21 -12.49 22.44
N ASN A 115 -3.97 -13.27 21.37
CA ASN A 115 -3.84 -14.73 21.43
C ASN A 115 -2.38 -15.23 21.48
N THR A 116 -1.41 -14.37 21.81
CA THR A 116 0.00 -14.74 21.89
C THR A 116 0.63 -14.28 23.19
N SER A 117 1.47 -15.13 23.81
CA SER A 117 2.28 -14.77 24.97
C SER A 117 3.28 -13.65 24.63
N ARG A 118 3.76 -12.91 25.64
CA ARG A 118 4.73 -11.83 25.43
C ARG A 118 5.99 -12.30 24.66
N GLY A 119 6.47 -13.51 24.92
CA GLY A 119 7.66 -14.08 24.26
C GLY A 119 7.41 -14.46 22.80
N GLU A 120 6.20 -14.87 22.45
CA GLU A 120 5.84 -15.30 21.09
C GLU A 120 5.31 -14.17 20.21
N ARG A 121 4.93 -13.03 20.81
CA ARG A 121 4.33 -11.89 20.11
C ARG A 121 5.19 -11.39 18.94
N THR A 122 6.49 -11.26 19.14
CA THR A 122 7.43 -10.83 18.09
C THR A 122 7.41 -11.80 16.90
N ARG A 123 7.44 -13.11 17.17
CA ARG A 123 7.37 -14.15 16.13
C ARG A 123 6.05 -14.13 15.37
N THR A 124 4.94 -13.92 16.07
CA THR A 124 3.60 -13.86 15.44
C THR A 124 3.44 -12.60 14.59
N MET A 125 3.91 -11.44 15.07
CA MET A 125 3.91 -10.21 14.27
C MET A 125 4.80 -10.34 13.04
N ALA A 126 5.96 -11.01 13.15
CA ALA A 126 6.83 -11.30 12.01
C ALA A 126 6.12 -12.19 10.97
N LYS A 127 5.37 -13.22 11.39
CA LYS A 127 4.57 -14.06 10.47
C LYS A 127 3.51 -13.24 9.74
N LEU A 128 2.79 -12.34 10.44
CA LEU A 128 1.81 -11.45 9.82
C LEU A 128 2.48 -10.51 8.81
N GLY A 129 3.62 -9.94 9.17
CA GLY A 129 4.42 -9.10 8.26
C GLY A 129 4.86 -9.86 7.01
N THR A 130 5.34 -11.10 7.16
CA THR A 130 5.71 -11.97 6.03
C THR A 130 4.52 -12.26 5.14
N ALA A 131 3.36 -12.61 5.69
CA ALA A 131 2.15 -12.86 4.92
C ALA A 131 1.69 -11.60 4.14
N ASN A 132 1.78 -10.42 4.77
CA ASN A 132 1.49 -9.15 4.11
C ASN A 132 2.46 -8.86 2.95
N SER A 133 3.75 -9.06 3.17
CA SER A 133 4.80 -8.90 2.14
C SER A 133 4.58 -9.87 0.97
N MET A 134 4.31 -11.14 1.24
CA MET A 134 3.96 -12.12 0.20
C MET A 134 2.73 -11.69 -0.59
N GLY A 135 1.71 -11.13 0.08
CA GLY A 135 0.53 -10.60 -0.58
C GLY A 135 0.84 -9.43 -1.51
N MET A 136 1.74 -8.54 -1.12
CA MET A 136 2.19 -7.42 -1.95
C MET A 136 3.02 -7.88 -3.16
N ILE A 137 3.85 -8.91 -2.99
CA ILE A 137 4.68 -9.48 -4.06
C ILE A 137 3.84 -10.25 -5.08
N LEU A 138 3.02 -11.18 -4.59
CA LEU A 138 2.25 -12.09 -5.43
C LEU A 138 1.06 -11.40 -6.11
N GLY A 139 0.49 -10.36 -5.49
CA GLY A 139 -0.69 -9.70 -6.02
C GLY A 139 -0.53 -9.19 -7.45
N PRO A 140 0.44 -8.31 -7.74
CA PRO A 140 0.65 -7.80 -9.10
C PRO A 140 0.96 -8.91 -10.13
N ALA A 141 1.74 -9.93 -9.73
CA ALA A 141 2.03 -11.07 -10.59
C ALA A 141 0.78 -11.87 -10.96
N VAL A 142 -0.04 -12.20 -9.94
CA VAL A 142 -1.32 -12.88 -10.14
C VAL A 142 -2.28 -12.01 -10.96
N SER A 143 -2.29 -10.69 -10.73
CA SER A 143 -3.11 -9.75 -11.48
C SER A 143 -2.74 -9.75 -12.97
N GLY A 144 -1.45 -9.65 -13.30
CA GLY A 144 -0.96 -9.71 -14.67
C GLY A 144 -1.30 -11.04 -15.35
N ALA A 145 -1.12 -12.17 -14.65
CA ALA A 145 -1.47 -13.49 -15.18
C ALA A 145 -2.98 -13.63 -15.42
N LEU A 146 -3.82 -13.18 -14.48
CA LEU A 146 -5.29 -13.25 -14.62
C LEU A 146 -5.84 -12.28 -15.67
N ALA A 147 -5.12 -11.21 -16.00
CA ALA A 147 -5.53 -10.27 -17.05
C ALA A 147 -5.63 -10.93 -18.44
N THR A 148 -5.00 -12.12 -18.67
CA THR A 148 -5.19 -12.92 -19.89
C THR A 148 -6.63 -13.37 -20.09
N PHE A 149 -7.39 -13.56 -18.99
CA PHE A 149 -8.81 -13.92 -19.03
C PHE A 149 -9.74 -12.69 -19.09
N GLY A 150 -9.16 -11.49 -19.19
CA GLY A 150 -9.85 -10.20 -19.24
C GLY A 150 -9.46 -9.28 -18.08
N LEU A 151 -9.59 -7.96 -18.29
CA LEU A 151 -9.19 -6.95 -17.31
C LEU A 151 -9.99 -6.98 -16.00
N LEU A 152 -11.18 -7.57 -15.99
CA LEU A 152 -12.01 -7.73 -14.77
C LEU A 152 -11.70 -9.00 -13.99
N ALA A 153 -11.04 -10.00 -14.59
CA ALA A 153 -10.76 -11.28 -13.96
C ALA A 153 -9.97 -11.17 -12.65
N PRO A 154 -8.93 -10.31 -12.52
CA PRO A 154 -8.23 -10.10 -11.26
C PRO A 154 -9.13 -9.55 -10.14
N LEU A 155 -10.12 -8.72 -10.47
CA LEU A 155 -11.07 -8.17 -9.47
C LEU A 155 -12.03 -9.25 -8.95
N TYR A 156 -12.57 -10.09 -9.84
CA TYR A 156 -13.38 -11.24 -9.42
C TYR A 156 -12.59 -12.20 -8.56
N PHE A 157 -11.35 -12.48 -8.93
CA PHE A 157 -10.46 -13.31 -8.13
C PHE A 157 -10.18 -12.72 -6.74
N ALA A 158 -9.96 -11.40 -6.66
CA ALA A 158 -9.78 -10.69 -5.39
C ALA A 158 -11.00 -10.80 -4.48
N ALA A 159 -12.21 -10.66 -5.05
CA ALA A 159 -13.47 -10.83 -4.33
C ALA A 159 -13.64 -12.27 -3.82
N MET A 160 -13.36 -13.26 -4.67
CA MET A 160 -13.41 -14.69 -4.30
C MET A 160 -12.43 -15.01 -3.16
N LEU A 161 -11.19 -14.53 -3.26
CA LEU A 161 -10.17 -14.75 -2.23
C LEU A 161 -10.58 -14.15 -0.88
N ALA A 162 -11.18 -12.95 -0.90
CA ALA A 162 -11.68 -12.30 0.31
C ALA A 162 -12.90 -13.03 0.90
N ALA A 163 -13.81 -13.53 0.07
CA ALA A 163 -14.93 -14.36 0.51
C ALA A 163 -14.43 -15.66 1.17
N CYS A 164 -13.47 -16.35 0.56
CA CYS A 164 -12.84 -17.53 1.16
C CYS A 164 -12.18 -17.19 2.51
N ALA A 165 -11.47 -16.07 2.60
CA ALA A 165 -10.88 -15.60 3.86
C ALA A 165 -11.95 -15.30 4.92
N ALA A 166 -13.08 -14.69 4.55
CA ALA A 166 -14.19 -14.42 5.46
C ALA A 166 -14.78 -15.73 6.01
N ILE A 167 -14.98 -16.73 5.16
CA ILE A 167 -15.47 -18.05 5.55
C ILE A 167 -14.47 -18.77 6.49
N LEU A 168 -13.17 -18.70 6.19
CA LEU A 168 -12.13 -19.27 7.03
C LEU A 168 -12.10 -18.62 8.42
N VAL A 169 -12.16 -17.28 8.48
CA VAL A 169 -12.23 -16.54 9.75
C VAL A 169 -13.50 -16.92 10.52
N TRP A 170 -14.64 -17.01 9.83
CA TRP A 170 -15.90 -17.40 10.45
C TRP A 170 -15.89 -18.81 11.00
N ARG A 171 -15.24 -19.78 10.34
CA ARG A 171 -15.21 -21.18 10.76
C ARG A 171 -14.14 -21.47 11.82
N GLN A 172 -12.98 -20.83 11.72
CA GLN A 172 -11.80 -21.23 12.50
C GLN A 172 -11.52 -20.34 13.70
N LEU A 173 -11.92 -19.06 13.68
CA LEU A 173 -11.65 -18.19 14.80
C LEU A 173 -12.78 -18.31 15.85
N PRO A 174 -12.46 -18.57 17.13
CA PRO A 174 -13.45 -18.52 18.20
C PRO A 174 -13.98 -17.10 18.41
N LEU A 175 -15.19 -16.99 18.98
CA LEU A 175 -15.70 -15.73 19.49
C LEU A 175 -14.87 -15.33 20.72
N THR A 176 -14.57 -14.05 20.84
CA THR A 176 -13.94 -13.52 22.06
C THR A 176 -14.98 -13.55 23.18
N PRO A 177 -14.70 -14.20 24.32
CA PRO A 177 -15.59 -14.16 25.48
C PRO A 177 -15.86 -12.72 25.93
N GLU A 178 -17.07 -12.44 26.42
CA GLU A 178 -17.48 -11.08 26.81
C GLU A 178 -16.64 -10.49 27.94
N ASP A 179 -16.16 -11.32 28.87
CA ASP A 179 -15.28 -10.96 29.99
C ASP A 179 -13.86 -10.52 29.54
N GLN A 180 -13.46 -10.82 28.31
CA GLN A 180 -12.20 -10.38 27.70
C GLN A 180 -12.34 -9.11 26.87
N LEU A 181 -13.54 -8.56 26.72
CA LEU A 181 -13.84 -7.33 26.00
C LEU A 181 -13.56 -6.08 26.86
N THR A 182 -12.41 -6.00 27.49
CA THR A 182 -12.03 -4.81 28.27
C THR A 182 -11.40 -3.73 27.39
N PRO A 183 -11.87 -2.48 27.49
CA PRO A 183 -11.17 -1.38 26.84
C PRO A 183 -9.75 -1.29 27.41
N ARG A 184 -8.74 -1.49 26.60
CA ARG A 184 -7.35 -1.24 26.99
C ARG A 184 -7.22 0.24 27.37
N SER A 185 -7.31 0.53 28.67
CA SER A 185 -7.07 1.85 29.22
C SER A 185 -5.60 2.23 29.04
N GLN A 186 -5.39 3.44 28.46
CA GLN A 186 -4.25 4.30 28.76
C GLN A 186 -2.83 3.85 28.39
N LEU A 187 -2.62 3.33 27.16
CA LEU A 187 -1.32 3.51 26.55
C LEU A 187 -1.20 5.02 26.20
N ARG A 188 -0.16 5.66 26.69
CA ARG A 188 0.15 7.07 26.41
C ARG A 188 0.13 7.28 24.90
N ARG A 189 -0.88 8.02 24.39
CA ARG A 189 -1.11 8.19 22.94
C ARG A 189 -0.03 9.08 22.37
N LEU A 190 0.92 8.49 21.66
CA LEU A 190 1.86 9.25 20.85
C LEU A 190 1.09 10.00 19.75
N ARG A 191 1.54 11.22 19.44
CA ARG A 191 0.96 12.07 18.41
C ARG A 191 1.87 12.07 17.17
N PHE A 192 1.30 12.29 16.00
CA PHE A 192 2.08 12.52 14.75
C PHE A 192 3.05 13.70 14.87
N THR A 193 2.81 14.60 15.80
CA THR A 193 3.63 15.79 16.08
C THR A 193 4.74 15.55 17.12
N ASP A 194 4.94 14.31 17.61
CA ASP A 194 6.00 14.01 18.57
C ASP A 194 7.39 14.30 17.96
N PRO A 195 8.18 15.21 18.57
CA PRO A 195 9.47 15.61 18.02
C PRO A 195 10.44 14.44 17.81
N ARG A 196 10.38 13.42 18.67
CA ARG A 196 11.24 12.22 18.63
C ARG A 196 10.95 11.37 17.38
N LEU A 197 9.69 11.33 16.93
CA LEU A 197 9.22 10.52 15.81
C LEU A 197 9.14 11.31 14.50
N ARG A 198 9.19 12.64 14.57
CA ARG A 198 8.96 13.53 13.43
C ARG A 198 9.80 13.16 12.20
N LEU A 199 11.09 12.88 12.39
CA LEU A 199 11.99 12.54 11.29
C LEU A 199 11.59 11.23 10.60
N PHE A 200 11.23 10.21 11.40
CA PHE A 200 10.81 8.91 10.87
C PHE A 200 9.44 8.99 10.19
N ILE A 201 8.51 9.76 10.74
CA ILE A 201 7.18 9.99 10.15
C ILE A 201 7.31 10.72 8.80
N VAL A 202 8.08 11.82 8.76
CA VAL A 202 8.31 12.58 7.52
C VAL A 202 8.98 11.68 6.46
N SER A 203 9.96 10.88 6.87
CA SER A 203 10.63 9.93 5.97
C SER A 203 9.67 8.85 5.43
N ALA A 204 8.82 8.28 6.29
CA ALA A 204 7.84 7.28 5.89
C ALA A 204 6.76 7.85 4.96
N VAL A 205 6.19 9.00 5.30
CA VAL A 205 5.17 9.66 4.47
C VAL A 205 5.74 10.04 3.11
N GLY A 206 6.92 10.68 3.08
CA GLY A 206 7.58 11.06 1.82
C GLY A 206 7.94 9.84 0.96
N LEU A 207 8.44 8.76 1.58
CA LEU A 207 8.68 7.49 0.91
C LEU A 207 7.43 7.00 0.17
N PHE A 208 6.28 6.97 0.85
CA PHE A 208 5.04 6.48 0.26
C PHE A 208 4.39 7.46 -0.70
N ILE A 209 4.57 8.78 -0.56
CA ILE A 209 4.15 9.76 -1.57
C ILE A 209 4.87 9.47 -2.89
N GLY A 210 6.20 9.38 -2.88
CA GLY A 210 6.98 9.12 -4.08
C GLY A 210 6.69 7.73 -4.68
N PHE A 211 6.67 6.69 -3.84
CA PHE A 211 6.41 5.32 -4.30
C PHE A 211 5.02 5.15 -4.91
N SER A 212 3.97 5.65 -4.24
CA SER A 212 2.60 5.53 -4.75
C SER A 212 2.38 6.35 -6.03
N GLY A 213 3.06 7.47 -6.19
CA GLY A 213 3.06 8.25 -7.42
C GLY A 213 3.55 7.45 -8.61
N ILE A 214 4.71 6.79 -8.49
CA ILE A 214 5.23 5.91 -9.54
C ILE A 214 4.30 4.72 -9.76
N GLN A 215 3.92 4.02 -8.69
CA GLN A 215 3.11 2.81 -8.77
C GLN A 215 1.79 3.04 -9.51
N GLN A 216 1.10 4.16 -9.25
CA GLN A 216 -0.20 4.44 -9.84
C GLN A 216 -0.11 4.98 -11.28
N THR A 217 1.02 5.57 -11.69
CA THR A 217 1.21 6.08 -13.05
C THR A 217 1.96 5.09 -13.96
N LEU A 218 2.51 4.01 -13.40
CA LEU A 218 3.32 3.03 -14.14
C LEU A 218 2.57 2.41 -15.33
N GLY A 219 1.30 2.03 -15.15
CA GLY A 219 0.48 1.45 -16.21
C GLY A 219 0.27 2.44 -17.36
N PHE A 220 0.05 3.73 -17.06
CA PHE A 220 -0.08 4.76 -18.10
C PHE A 220 1.22 4.93 -18.89
N GLN A 221 2.36 4.98 -18.18
CA GLN A 221 3.68 5.12 -18.82
C GLN A 221 4.00 3.94 -19.73
N LEU A 222 3.70 2.70 -19.30
CA LEU A 222 3.88 1.50 -20.11
C LEU A 222 3.00 1.54 -21.37
N GLN A 223 1.74 1.90 -21.22
CA GLN A 223 0.79 1.96 -22.32
C GLN A 223 1.21 3.01 -23.35
N ASP A 224 1.62 4.20 -22.90
CA ASP A 224 1.95 5.30 -23.82
C ASP A 224 3.33 5.12 -24.47
N LYS A 225 4.36 4.71 -23.72
CA LYS A 225 5.72 4.57 -24.23
C LYS A 225 5.91 3.34 -25.12
N LEU A 226 5.22 2.23 -24.79
CA LEU A 226 5.36 0.96 -25.49
C LEU A 226 4.15 0.64 -26.38
N SER A 227 3.17 1.55 -26.50
CA SER A 227 1.96 1.42 -27.31
C SER A 227 1.21 0.09 -27.05
N LEU A 228 1.07 -0.29 -25.78
CA LEU A 228 0.53 -1.58 -25.37
C LEU A 228 -1.02 -1.57 -25.33
N THR A 229 -1.60 -2.75 -25.62
CA THR A 229 -3.03 -2.99 -25.33
C THR A 229 -3.29 -3.02 -23.82
N GLY A 230 -4.53 -2.86 -23.41
CA GLY A 230 -4.89 -2.87 -21.97
C GLY A 230 -4.42 -4.15 -21.25
N ILE A 231 -4.59 -5.33 -21.88
CA ILE A 231 -4.15 -6.61 -21.32
C ILE A 231 -2.62 -6.67 -21.21
N ALA A 232 -1.89 -6.34 -22.28
CA ALA A 232 -0.43 -6.33 -22.26
C ALA A 232 0.11 -5.32 -21.24
N THR A 233 -0.54 -4.17 -21.08
CA THR A 233 -0.21 -3.18 -20.05
C THR A 233 -0.37 -3.76 -18.65
N ALA A 234 -1.48 -4.44 -18.35
CA ALA A 234 -1.70 -5.09 -17.06
C ALA A 234 -0.63 -6.14 -16.75
N GLN A 235 -0.27 -6.97 -17.74
CA GLN A 235 0.77 -7.99 -17.63
C GLN A 235 2.15 -7.39 -17.35
N MET A 236 2.56 -6.39 -18.13
CA MET A 236 3.85 -5.73 -17.98
C MET A 236 3.93 -4.91 -16.69
N THR A 237 2.83 -4.26 -16.28
CA THR A 237 2.75 -3.59 -14.98
C THR A 237 2.90 -4.60 -13.84
N GLY A 238 2.22 -5.74 -13.93
CA GLY A 238 2.36 -6.83 -12.97
C GLY A 238 3.80 -7.35 -12.88
N ALA A 239 4.45 -7.59 -14.01
CA ALA A 239 5.84 -8.03 -14.07
C ALA A 239 6.81 -6.99 -13.48
N ALA A 240 6.64 -5.71 -13.81
CA ALA A 240 7.47 -4.63 -13.29
C ALA A 240 7.33 -4.49 -11.76
N LEU A 241 6.11 -4.54 -11.23
CA LEU A 241 5.86 -4.52 -9.78
C LEU A 241 6.43 -5.77 -9.09
N MET A 242 6.41 -6.92 -9.76
CA MET A 242 7.02 -8.15 -9.24
C MET A 242 8.54 -8.02 -9.14
N VAL A 243 9.22 -7.39 -10.11
CA VAL A 243 10.67 -7.08 -10.01
C VAL A 243 10.94 -6.24 -8.76
N SER A 244 10.21 -5.15 -8.56
CA SER A 244 10.38 -4.31 -7.35
C SER A 244 10.17 -5.11 -6.07
N ALA A 245 9.13 -5.93 -6.00
CA ALA A 245 8.84 -6.75 -4.83
C ALA A 245 9.90 -7.82 -4.57
N ALA A 246 10.44 -8.47 -5.64
CA ALA A 246 11.52 -9.44 -5.52
C ALA A 246 12.79 -8.82 -4.97
N PHE A 247 13.19 -7.63 -5.46
CA PHE A 247 14.34 -6.91 -4.94
C PHE A 247 14.12 -6.40 -3.50
N THR A 248 12.91 -5.97 -3.15
CA THR A 248 12.54 -5.64 -1.77
C THR A 248 12.79 -6.82 -0.84
N PHE A 249 12.28 -8.00 -1.20
CA PHE A 249 12.47 -9.22 -0.43
C PHE A 249 13.94 -9.64 -0.36
N LEU A 250 14.63 -9.66 -1.50
CA LEU A 250 16.04 -10.04 -1.58
C LEU A 250 16.90 -9.19 -0.64
N VAL A 251 16.72 -7.87 -0.66
CA VAL A 251 17.47 -6.94 0.19
C VAL A 251 17.15 -7.14 1.67
N GLN A 252 15.90 -7.40 2.03
CA GLN A 252 15.51 -7.68 3.41
C GLN A 252 16.13 -8.97 3.96
N VAL A 253 16.24 -10.01 3.12
CA VAL A 253 16.77 -11.31 3.57
C VAL A 253 18.32 -11.35 3.51
N THR A 254 18.95 -10.61 2.61
CA THR A 254 20.41 -10.64 2.43
C THR A 254 21.11 -9.47 3.09
N VAL A 255 20.80 -8.23 2.66
CA VAL A 255 21.54 -7.03 3.07
C VAL A 255 21.21 -6.65 4.51
N MET A 256 19.92 -6.59 4.87
CA MET A 256 19.50 -6.19 6.21
C MET A 256 19.92 -7.16 7.31
N GLN A 257 20.08 -8.45 6.98
CA GLN A 257 20.51 -9.46 7.97
C GLN A 257 22.05 -9.50 8.13
N ARG A 258 22.81 -9.13 7.11
CA ARG A 258 24.26 -9.24 7.10
C ARG A 258 24.96 -7.94 7.51
N LEU A 259 24.42 -6.80 7.15
CA LEU A 259 25.04 -5.51 7.44
C LEU A 259 24.52 -4.96 8.78
N LYS A 260 25.44 -4.68 9.69
CA LYS A 260 25.15 -4.04 10.99
C LYS A 260 25.35 -2.53 10.89
N LEU A 261 24.51 -1.86 10.10
CA LEU A 261 24.51 -0.41 9.96
C LEU A 261 23.44 0.23 10.86
N GLU A 262 23.64 1.48 11.22
CA GLU A 262 22.63 2.26 11.91
C GLU A 262 21.39 2.47 11.03
N PRO A 263 20.18 2.54 11.61
CA PRO A 263 18.94 2.77 10.86
C PRO A 263 19.00 3.95 9.90
N GLY A 264 19.59 5.08 10.33
CA GLY A 264 19.72 6.27 9.50
C GLY A 264 20.58 6.07 8.25
N SER A 265 21.58 5.18 8.30
CA SER A 265 22.43 4.85 7.15
C SER A 265 21.68 4.02 6.12
N PHE A 266 20.90 3.04 6.57
CA PHE A 266 20.03 2.25 5.68
C PHE A 266 18.98 3.14 4.98
N VAL A 267 18.38 4.10 5.70
CA VAL A 267 17.42 5.03 5.10
C VAL A 267 18.08 5.91 4.05
N ARG A 268 19.31 6.41 4.29
CA ARG A 268 20.06 7.21 3.31
C ARG A 268 20.36 6.43 2.03
N ILE A 269 20.93 5.22 2.17
CA ILE A 269 21.24 4.34 1.02
C ILE A 269 19.95 3.99 0.27
N GLY A 270 18.87 3.67 0.99
CA GLY A 270 17.58 3.34 0.39
C GLY A 270 16.97 4.51 -0.36
N LEU A 271 17.04 5.74 0.16
CA LEU A 271 16.54 6.94 -0.52
C LEU A 271 17.35 7.26 -1.79
N VAL A 272 18.67 7.05 -1.78
CA VAL A 272 19.50 7.19 -2.99
C VAL A 272 19.07 6.15 -4.04
N SER A 273 18.85 4.90 -3.63
CA SER A 273 18.34 3.86 -4.53
C SER A 273 16.98 4.23 -5.13
N LEU A 274 16.04 4.74 -4.31
CA LEU A 274 14.72 5.22 -4.78
C LEU A 274 14.85 6.36 -5.77
N LEU A 275 15.75 7.30 -5.52
CA LEU A 275 16.04 8.43 -6.42
C LEU A 275 16.56 7.94 -7.77
N CYS A 276 17.54 7.03 -7.77
CA CYS A 276 18.05 6.40 -8.98
C CYS A 276 16.95 5.65 -9.73
N GLY A 277 16.12 4.90 -9.01
CA GLY A 277 14.98 4.18 -9.60
C GLY A 277 13.98 5.11 -10.27
N ALA A 278 13.58 6.19 -9.59
CA ALA A 278 12.66 7.17 -10.14
C ALA A 278 13.23 7.89 -11.38
N ALA A 279 14.52 8.24 -11.35
CA ALA A 279 15.21 8.85 -12.49
C ALA A 279 15.28 7.89 -13.70
N THR A 280 15.60 6.61 -13.46
CA THR A 280 15.61 5.58 -14.51
C THR A 280 14.22 5.39 -15.12
N ILE A 281 13.17 5.36 -14.29
CA ILE A 281 11.78 5.24 -14.75
C ILE A 281 11.34 6.47 -15.55
N ALA A 282 11.80 7.67 -15.23
CA ALA A 282 11.50 8.86 -16.03
C ALA A 282 11.98 8.73 -17.48
N GLY A 283 13.13 8.09 -17.68
CA GLY A 283 13.81 7.98 -18.98
C GLY A 283 13.70 6.63 -19.68
N PHE A 284 12.92 5.64 -19.19
CA PHE A 284 12.87 4.31 -19.85
C PHE A 284 12.23 4.37 -21.22
N ASN A 285 12.73 3.55 -22.13
CA ASN A 285 12.20 3.36 -23.49
C ASN A 285 11.89 1.89 -23.81
N ASP A 286 12.28 0.99 -22.94
CA ASP A 286 12.08 -0.47 -23.05
C ASP A 286 11.82 -1.08 -21.67
N PHE A 287 11.33 -2.32 -21.65
CA PHE A 287 11.00 -3.01 -20.41
C PHE A 287 12.24 -3.34 -19.58
N GLY A 288 13.40 -3.57 -20.20
CA GLY A 288 14.66 -3.87 -19.48
C GLY A 288 15.10 -2.68 -18.63
N THR A 289 15.13 -1.49 -19.20
CA THR A 289 15.45 -0.25 -18.48
C THR A 289 14.43 0.02 -17.37
N LEU A 290 13.13 -0.20 -17.62
CA LEU A 290 12.10 -0.10 -16.59
C LEU A 290 12.35 -1.10 -15.45
N ALA A 291 12.69 -2.36 -15.77
CA ALA A 291 12.97 -3.38 -14.76
C ALA A 291 14.15 -3.00 -13.86
N VAL A 292 15.20 -2.37 -14.42
CA VAL A 292 16.32 -1.83 -13.63
C VAL A 292 15.82 -0.72 -12.68
N GLY A 293 15.01 0.22 -13.16
CA GLY A 293 14.40 1.25 -12.30
C GLY A 293 13.54 0.66 -11.19
N MET A 294 12.75 -0.37 -11.49
CA MET A 294 11.93 -1.08 -10.51
C MET A 294 12.75 -1.88 -9.50
N ALA A 295 13.90 -2.43 -9.91
CA ALA A 295 14.86 -3.08 -9.01
C ALA A 295 15.46 -2.07 -8.00
N PHE A 296 15.82 -0.88 -8.45
CA PHE A 296 16.26 0.21 -7.57
C PHE A 296 15.15 0.65 -6.61
N LEU A 297 13.90 0.78 -7.08
CA LEU A 297 12.76 1.10 -6.21
C LEU A 297 12.55 0.03 -5.14
N GLY A 298 12.59 -1.25 -5.54
CA GLY A 298 12.45 -2.37 -4.62
C GLY A 298 13.57 -2.41 -3.57
N THR A 299 14.81 -2.22 -4.01
CA THR A 299 15.98 -2.12 -3.11
C THR A 299 15.80 -1.00 -2.09
N GLY A 300 15.39 0.18 -2.55
CA GLY A 300 15.16 1.33 -1.68
C GLY A 300 14.05 1.10 -0.65
N LEU A 301 12.92 0.52 -1.05
CA LEU A 301 11.82 0.15 -0.15
C LEU A 301 12.28 -0.90 0.88
N GLY A 302 13.03 -1.91 0.41
CA GLY A 302 13.56 -2.98 1.24
C GLY A 302 14.48 -2.49 2.34
N LEU A 303 15.25 -1.44 2.08
CA LEU A 303 16.14 -0.81 3.07
C LEU A 303 15.39 0.18 3.98
N CYS A 304 14.58 1.08 3.39
CA CYS A 304 13.97 2.19 4.11
C CYS A 304 12.93 1.74 5.15
N MET A 305 11.98 0.88 4.77
CA MET A 305 10.84 0.57 5.63
C MET A 305 11.23 -0.09 6.96
N PRO A 306 12.03 -1.17 6.98
CA PRO A 306 12.48 -1.76 8.24
C PRO A 306 13.36 -0.80 9.06
N ALA A 307 14.21 -0.02 8.40
CA ALA A 307 15.09 0.92 9.07
C ALA A 307 14.33 2.09 9.72
N ILE A 308 13.31 2.65 9.04
CA ILE A 308 12.42 3.68 9.60
C ILE A 308 11.67 3.12 10.82
N SER A 309 11.13 1.90 10.70
CA SER A 309 10.41 1.26 11.80
C SER A 309 11.31 0.98 13.02
N ALA A 310 12.53 0.49 12.78
CA ALA A 310 13.51 0.25 13.82
C ALA A 310 13.97 1.57 14.48
N GLY A 311 14.29 2.58 13.69
CA GLY A 311 14.69 3.89 14.20
C GLY A 311 13.59 4.56 15.03
N ALA A 312 12.35 4.50 14.59
CA ALA A 312 11.20 5.02 15.33
C ALA A 312 11.00 4.27 16.67
N SER A 313 11.20 2.94 16.68
CA SER A 313 11.12 2.13 17.90
C SER A 313 12.22 2.47 18.90
N LEU A 314 13.44 2.74 18.42
CA LEU A 314 14.58 3.12 19.26
C LEU A 314 14.49 4.55 19.81
N ALA A 315 13.70 5.41 19.16
CA ALA A 315 13.54 6.82 19.57
C ALA A 315 12.56 7.03 20.75
N VAL A 316 11.88 5.99 21.20
CA VAL A 316 10.86 6.03 22.26
C VAL A 316 11.11 4.98 23.33
N SER A 317 10.43 5.10 24.49
CA SER A 317 10.54 4.10 25.56
C SER A 317 9.90 2.77 25.15
N THR A 318 10.25 1.69 25.85
CA THR A 318 9.72 0.34 25.58
C THR A 318 8.19 0.29 25.65
N GLU A 319 7.58 1.05 26.56
CA GLU A 319 6.12 1.14 26.71
C GLU A 319 5.45 1.89 25.55
N GLU A 320 6.18 2.81 24.90
CA GLU A 320 5.69 3.63 23.78
C GLU A 320 5.90 2.99 22.41
N GLN A 321 6.72 1.93 22.30
CA GLN A 321 7.08 1.30 21.01
C GLN A 321 5.85 0.85 20.19
N GLY A 322 4.81 0.33 20.86
CA GLY A 322 3.57 -0.03 20.17
C GLY A 322 2.86 1.17 19.54
N GLY A 323 2.89 2.32 20.21
CA GLY A 323 2.34 3.57 19.69
C GLY A 323 3.15 4.10 18.49
N ALA A 324 4.49 4.06 18.59
CA ALA A 324 5.38 4.45 17.49
C ALA A 324 5.18 3.56 16.25
N ALA A 325 5.12 2.24 16.44
CA ALA A 325 4.84 1.29 15.35
C ALA A 325 3.48 1.56 14.69
N GLY A 326 2.45 1.90 15.46
CA GLY A 326 1.13 2.27 14.94
C GLY A 326 1.16 3.54 14.08
N LEU A 327 1.91 4.58 14.52
CA LEU A 327 2.07 5.81 13.75
C LEU A 327 2.80 5.56 12.42
N ILE A 328 3.89 4.79 12.44
CA ILE A 328 4.64 4.44 11.21
C ILE A 328 3.77 3.59 10.28
N ALA A 329 2.98 2.66 10.80
CA ALA A 329 2.06 1.84 10.01
C ALA A 329 0.91 2.64 9.35
N ALA A 330 0.59 3.84 9.84
CA ALA A 330 -0.40 4.73 9.24
C ALA A 330 0.18 5.60 8.10
N CYS A 331 1.51 5.78 8.03
CA CYS A 331 2.15 6.64 7.03
C CYS A 331 1.87 6.22 5.56
N PRO A 332 1.81 4.92 5.20
CA PRO A 332 1.43 4.51 3.85
C PRO A 332 0.10 5.09 3.39
N ALA A 333 -0.92 5.11 4.27
CA ALA A 333 -2.24 5.64 3.90
C ALA A 333 -2.19 7.13 3.54
N LEU A 334 -1.39 7.93 4.27
CA LEU A 334 -1.15 9.34 3.96
C LEU A 334 -0.42 9.50 2.62
N GLY A 335 0.60 8.67 2.36
CA GLY A 335 1.33 8.67 1.10
C GLY A 335 0.45 8.33 -0.10
N PHE A 336 -0.39 7.30 0.02
CA PHE A 336 -1.35 6.90 -1.02
C PHE A 336 -2.51 7.89 -1.20
N THR A 337 -2.74 8.80 -0.24
CA THR A 337 -3.70 9.89 -0.40
C THR A 337 -3.15 11.01 -1.29
N VAL A 338 -1.87 11.37 -1.14
CA VAL A 338 -1.27 12.53 -1.83
C VAL A 338 -0.59 12.12 -3.14
N GLY A 339 0.24 11.08 -3.10
CA GLY A 339 1.11 10.68 -4.22
C GLY A 339 0.38 10.47 -5.54
N PRO A 340 -0.67 9.64 -5.58
CA PRO A 340 -1.39 9.34 -6.83
C PRO A 340 -2.04 10.56 -7.47
N VAL A 341 -2.65 11.44 -6.69
CA VAL A 341 -3.33 12.65 -7.22
C VAL A 341 -2.32 13.58 -7.86
N VAL A 342 -1.23 13.88 -7.14
CA VAL A 342 -0.20 14.80 -7.65
C VAL A 342 0.50 14.19 -8.87
N ALA A 343 0.90 12.91 -8.79
CA ALA A 343 1.56 12.25 -9.91
C ALA A 343 0.64 12.10 -11.12
N GLY A 344 -0.66 11.79 -10.92
CA GLY A 344 -1.64 11.70 -12.00
C GLY A 344 -1.90 13.05 -12.68
N ALA A 345 -1.98 14.14 -11.91
CA ALA A 345 -2.12 15.49 -12.45
C ALA A 345 -0.87 15.92 -13.26
N LEU A 346 0.32 15.65 -12.74
CA LEU A 346 1.57 15.94 -13.43
C LEU A 346 1.75 15.08 -14.69
N TYR A 347 1.29 13.82 -14.64
CA TYR A 347 1.32 12.94 -15.79
C TYR A 347 0.52 13.50 -16.98
N GLN A 348 -0.65 14.10 -16.72
CA GLN A 348 -1.46 14.74 -17.77
C GLN A 348 -0.77 15.94 -18.42
N ILE A 349 0.13 16.63 -17.70
CA ILE A 349 0.90 17.74 -18.26
C ILE A 349 2.02 17.19 -19.15
N ALA A 350 2.82 16.27 -18.61
CA ALA A 350 3.84 15.53 -19.35
C ALA A 350 4.19 14.21 -18.62
N PRO A 351 4.21 13.06 -19.33
CA PRO A 351 4.45 11.75 -18.72
C PRO A 351 5.69 11.64 -17.81
N PRO A 352 6.86 12.26 -18.14
CA PRO A 352 8.04 12.19 -17.29
C PRO A 352 7.92 12.94 -15.96
N LEU A 353 6.98 13.88 -15.83
CA LEU A 353 6.83 14.68 -14.60
C LEU A 353 6.39 13.84 -13.40
N ALA A 354 5.65 12.77 -13.61
CA ALA A 354 5.20 11.92 -12.51
C ALA A 354 6.36 11.20 -11.79
N PRO A 355 7.26 10.47 -12.46
CA PRO A 355 8.43 9.90 -11.79
C PRO A 355 9.45 10.96 -11.34
N LEU A 356 9.58 12.10 -12.02
CA LEU A 356 10.42 13.21 -11.57
C LEU A 356 9.89 13.87 -10.29
N PHE A 357 8.59 13.97 -10.12
CA PHE A 357 7.97 14.38 -8.85
C PHE A 357 8.36 13.42 -7.72
N SER A 358 8.28 12.11 -7.97
CA SER A 358 8.67 11.12 -6.99
C SER A 358 10.16 11.23 -6.63
N ALA A 359 11.03 11.45 -7.63
CA ALA A 359 12.45 11.72 -7.42
C ALA A 359 12.67 12.98 -6.56
N ALA A 360 11.95 14.06 -6.83
CA ALA A 360 12.03 15.29 -6.04
C ALA A 360 11.60 15.06 -4.57
N VAL A 361 10.54 14.28 -4.34
CA VAL A 361 10.11 13.93 -2.99
C VAL A 361 11.18 13.10 -2.28
N PHE A 362 11.76 12.09 -2.91
CA PHE A 362 12.84 11.29 -2.32
C PHE A 362 14.08 12.14 -2.01
N TYR A 363 14.43 13.07 -2.90
CA TYR A 363 15.52 14.01 -2.69
C TYR A 363 15.27 14.92 -1.48
N ILE A 364 14.08 15.51 -1.36
CA ILE A 364 13.70 16.36 -0.22
C ILE A 364 13.79 15.59 1.08
N VAL A 365 13.31 14.34 1.13
CA VAL A 365 13.40 13.48 2.31
C VAL A 365 14.85 13.18 2.65
N LEU A 366 15.69 12.88 1.66
CA LEU A 366 17.11 12.62 1.85
C LEU A 366 17.84 13.84 2.44
N VAL A 367 17.61 15.03 1.88
CA VAL A 367 18.20 16.28 2.36
C VAL A 367 17.74 16.56 3.80
N ASN A 368 16.45 16.40 4.09
CA ASN A 368 15.93 16.59 5.45
C ASN A 368 16.59 15.65 6.46
N LEU A 369 16.77 14.38 6.09
CA LEU A 369 17.44 13.38 6.92
C LEU A 369 18.92 13.75 7.17
N VAL A 370 19.66 14.18 6.14
CA VAL A 370 21.06 14.57 6.26
C VAL A 370 21.24 15.81 7.14
N ILE A 371 20.37 16.81 6.99
CA ILE A 371 20.42 18.02 7.82
C ILE A 371 20.10 17.68 9.28
N ALA A 372 19.09 16.85 9.53
CA ALA A 372 18.70 16.47 10.87
C ALA A 372 19.83 15.68 11.60
N THR A 373 20.52 14.78 10.90
CA THR A 373 21.62 14.00 11.47
C THR A 373 22.91 14.80 11.71
N ARG A 374 23.09 15.95 11.03
CA ARG A 374 24.23 16.85 11.30
C ARG A 374 24.03 17.76 12.51
N ARG A 375 22.79 17.89 12.99
CA ARG A 375 22.41 18.75 14.14
C ARG A 375 22.36 17.97 15.47
N GLN A 376 22.46 16.66 15.44
CA GLN A 376 22.62 15.76 16.59
C GLN A 376 24.09 15.45 16.83
#